data_3253b86ffcc533f216c9cdf01197462c
#
_entry.id   3253b86ffcc533f216c9cdf01197462c
#
_cell.length_a   1.000
_cell.length_b   1.000
_cell.length_c   1.000
_cell.angle_alpha   90.00
_cell.angle_beta   90.00
_cell.angle_gamma   90.00
#
_symmetry.space_group_name_H-M   'P 1'
#
loop_
_entity.id
_entity.type
_entity.pdbx_description
1 polymer ?
#
loop_
_entity_poly.entity_id
_entity_poly.type
_entity_poly.pdbx_seq_one_letter_code
_entity_poly.pdbx_strand_id
1 'polypeptide(L)'
;MKRHRSVVVQASGSPRRVIPFGERFLHEKVPVGTRVVFPNPPMAPVADLPATIRHALWHPLGCDPLPAKLRPGMKVTVAVDDISVPLPPMVLPDVRQLMLEACFELFDRYGVDDVEVVVATAFHRRMTAAEIRRMVGRAMFDRLWPDRLYNHDAELPDGMVVIGHTRHGEPVELSRRAAESDLIVYLNINLVTMDGGHKSVGVGLTGYKGLCAHHTPEAIRGSDSYFDPERSAMHQSVHRIGRVVNEKLDVFHIETVLNTNMYGAGIDFLGRPEETWSDFDHGRFKTLQWTLDKLPPAGRRSLLMKVPSPYGVIQVTAGATEPVHKKTLERCFEQHAVAVEDGPADIVIAGVPFISPYNVNSQALNPLLVRCVGLGYLFNMYRGRPLVRKGGVWIVCHPCLAEFDPEHHPSYIDFFHELLPETRDADLLRERHEKRYATNPAWIEKYRFGHAYHGAHPFYMWYWAENGQKHVGHV
;
A
#
# COMPACT_ATOMS: atom_id res chain seq x y z
N MET A 1 -10.73 29.75 14.96
CA MET A 1 -10.30 29.06 13.73
C MET A 1 -11.49 28.27 13.17
N LYS A 2 -11.71 28.25 11.85
CA LYS A 2 -12.78 27.39 11.27
C LYS A 2 -12.26 25.95 11.24
N ARG A 3 -13.01 25.02 11.86
CA ARG A 3 -12.71 23.59 11.77
C ARG A 3 -12.64 23.11 10.33
N HIS A 4 -11.79 22.12 10.09
CA HIS A 4 -11.71 21.47 8.80
C HIS A 4 -13.07 20.79 8.49
N ARG A 5 -13.56 20.93 7.24
CA ARG A 5 -14.87 20.40 6.78
C ARG A 5 -15.05 18.88 6.98
N SER A 6 -13.96 18.15 7.01
CA SER A 6 -13.93 16.70 7.21
C SER A 6 -13.88 16.28 8.68
N VAL A 7 -13.98 17.23 9.64
CA VAL A 7 -14.03 16.96 11.07
C VAL A 7 -15.40 17.38 11.61
N VAL A 8 -16.18 16.41 12.02
CA VAL A 8 -17.51 16.60 12.61
C VAL A 8 -17.43 16.41 14.11
N VAL A 9 -18.07 17.28 14.91
CA VAL A 9 -18.13 17.12 16.36
C VAL A 9 -19.50 16.58 16.75
N GLN A 10 -19.49 15.47 17.48
CA GLN A 10 -20.68 14.83 18.00
C GLN A 10 -21.44 15.74 18.94
N ALA A 11 -22.70 16.02 18.64
CA ALA A 11 -23.65 16.72 19.51
C ALA A 11 -24.68 15.74 20.08
N SER A 12 -25.53 16.18 21.01
CA SER A 12 -26.58 15.33 21.59
C SER A 12 -27.56 14.77 20.54
N GLY A 13 -27.84 15.53 19.48
CA GLY A 13 -28.71 15.15 18.36
C GLY A 13 -28.03 14.51 17.18
N SER A 14 -26.69 14.34 17.21
CA SER A 14 -25.96 13.75 16.09
C SER A 14 -26.34 12.28 15.89
N PRO A 15 -26.27 11.76 14.63
CA PRO A 15 -26.53 10.36 14.34
C PRO A 15 -25.53 9.42 14.99
N ARG A 16 -25.82 8.12 14.96
CA ARG A 16 -24.86 7.07 15.29
C ARG A 16 -23.78 7.05 14.22
N ARG A 17 -22.56 6.64 14.59
CA ARG A 17 -21.40 6.55 13.71
C ARG A 17 -21.21 5.15 13.20
N VAL A 18 -20.90 5.06 11.92
CA VAL A 18 -20.53 3.81 11.27
C VAL A 18 -19.02 3.61 11.43
N ILE A 19 -18.64 2.51 12.06
CA ILE A 19 -17.25 2.16 12.32
C ILE A 19 -16.96 0.84 11.62
N PRO A 20 -15.96 0.74 10.71
CA PRO A 20 -15.52 -0.54 10.16
C PRO A 20 -15.19 -1.55 11.28
N PHE A 21 -15.63 -2.80 11.11
CA PHE A 21 -15.44 -3.88 12.07
C PHE A 21 -15.18 -5.20 11.35
N GLY A 22 -13.99 -5.32 10.77
CA GLY A 22 -13.69 -6.43 9.88
C GLY A 22 -14.65 -6.49 8.70
N GLU A 23 -15.34 -7.61 8.54
CA GLU A 23 -16.32 -7.85 7.46
C GLU A 23 -17.70 -7.20 7.69
N ARG A 24 -17.84 -6.38 8.73
CA ARG A 24 -19.09 -5.75 9.16
C ARG A 24 -18.88 -4.29 9.52
N PHE A 25 -19.93 -3.65 10.00
CA PHE A 25 -19.91 -2.30 10.53
C PHE A 25 -20.58 -2.27 11.91
N LEU A 26 -19.95 -1.58 12.85
CA LEU A 26 -20.63 -1.12 14.04
C LEU A 26 -21.41 0.14 13.72
N HIS A 27 -22.54 0.33 14.40
CA HIS A 27 -23.37 1.53 14.29
C HIS A 27 -23.66 2.06 15.70
N GLU A 28 -22.76 2.91 16.21
CA GLU A 28 -22.70 3.24 17.63
C GLU A 28 -22.87 4.73 17.91
N LYS A 29 -23.43 5.03 19.07
CA LYS A 29 -23.37 6.38 19.64
C LYS A 29 -22.02 6.59 20.29
N VAL A 30 -21.32 7.65 19.87
CA VAL A 30 -20.10 8.09 20.53
C VAL A 30 -20.40 9.27 21.46
N PRO A 31 -19.57 9.52 22.49
CA PRO A 31 -19.79 10.62 23.44
C PRO A 31 -19.91 11.99 22.76
N VAL A 32 -20.71 12.87 23.33
CA VAL A 32 -20.77 14.28 22.91
C VAL A 32 -19.40 14.93 23.04
N GLY A 33 -19.02 15.71 22.06
CA GLY A 33 -17.69 16.32 21.96
C GLY A 33 -16.66 15.48 21.20
N THR A 34 -16.97 14.20 20.88
CA THR A 34 -16.08 13.38 20.05
C THR A 34 -15.88 14.03 18.67
N ARG A 35 -14.64 14.14 18.24
CA ARG A 35 -14.27 14.57 16.89
C ARG A 35 -14.24 13.35 15.97
N VAL A 36 -15.13 13.33 15.01
CA VAL A 36 -15.21 12.27 13.99
C VAL A 36 -14.51 12.77 12.72
N VAL A 37 -13.50 12.05 12.28
CA VAL A 37 -12.68 12.43 11.11
C VAL A 37 -13.11 11.61 9.91
N PHE A 38 -13.52 12.29 8.87
CA PHE A 38 -13.89 11.70 7.58
C PHE A 38 -12.81 11.98 6.53
N PRO A 39 -12.71 11.18 5.47
CA PRO A 39 -11.87 11.52 4.34
C PRO A 39 -12.31 12.85 3.69
N ASN A 40 -11.40 13.56 3.06
CA ASN A 40 -11.78 14.70 2.24
C ASN A 40 -12.69 14.25 1.11
N PRO A 41 -13.68 15.07 0.72
CA PRO A 41 -14.45 14.82 -0.49
C PRO A 41 -13.53 14.57 -1.69
N PRO A 42 -13.87 13.63 -2.58
CA PRO A 42 -13.03 13.30 -3.70
C PRO A 42 -12.86 14.51 -4.65
N MET A 43 -11.62 14.83 -4.98
CA MET A 43 -11.30 15.79 -6.03
C MET A 43 -11.73 15.24 -7.38
N ALA A 44 -12.09 16.14 -8.30
CA ALA A 44 -12.47 15.76 -9.65
C ALA A 44 -11.29 15.05 -10.36
N PRO A 45 -11.55 13.93 -11.03
CA PRO A 45 -10.52 13.24 -11.81
C PRO A 45 -10.13 14.08 -13.04
N VAL A 46 -8.96 13.76 -13.62
CA VAL A 46 -8.55 14.33 -14.91
C VAL A 46 -9.59 13.99 -15.99
N ALA A 47 -9.86 14.91 -16.89
CA ALA A 47 -10.93 14.77 -17.87
C ALA A 47 -10.68 13.68 -18.92
N ASP A 48 -9.43 13.54 -19.35
CA ASP A 48 -8.96 12.52 -20.29
C ASP A 48 -7.68 11.87 -19.76
N LEU A 49 -7.86 10.73 -19.10
CA LEU A 49 -6.75 10.04 -18.48
C LEU A 49 -5.72 9.49 -19.49
N PRO A 50 -6.13 8.83 -20.61
CA PRO A 50 -5.18 8.40 -21.63
C PRO A 50 -4.38 9.56 -22.25
N ALA A 51 -5.00 10.68 -22.55
CA ALA A 51 -4.29 11.85 -23.05
C ALA A 51 -3.35 12.45 -22.00
N THR A 52 -3.77 12.49 -20.74
CA THR A 52 -2.92 12.96 -19.62
C THR A 52 -1.69 12.09 -19.41
N ILE A 53 -1.84 10.75 -19.49
CA ILE A 53 -0.71 9.83 -19.42
C ILE A 53 0.26 10.09 -20.58
N ARG A 54 -0.23 10.12 -21.84
CA ARG A 54 0.64 10.40 -22.99
C ARG A 54 1.32 11.76 -22.86
N HIS A 55 0.61 12.79 -22.42
CA HIS A 55 1.20 14.12 -22.19
C HIS A 55 2.35 14.05 -21.17
N ALA A 56 2.19 13.33 -20.06
CA ALA A 56 3.23 13.18 -19.04
C ALA A 56 4.51 12.50 -19.58
N LEU A 57 4.37 11.52 -20.49
CA LEU A 57 5.52 10.84 -21.11
C LEU A 57 6.35 11.76 -22.02
N TRP A 58 5.69 12.75 -22.65
CA TRP A 58 6.34 13.73 -23.53
C TRP A 58 6.83 14.98 -22.79
N HIS A 59 6.30 15.26 -21.59
CA HIS A 59 6.61 16.46 -20.79
C HIS A 59 6.99 16.06 -19.36
N PRO A 60 8.04 15.24 -19.18
CA PRO A 60 8.44 14.76 -17.86
C PRO A 60 9.09 15.84 -17.01
N LEU A 61 9.20 15.58 -15.72
CA LEU A 61 9.91 16.42 -14.77
C LEU A 61 11.36 15.91 -14.57
N GLY A 62 12.31 16.79 -14.73
CA GLY A 62 13.70 16.56 -14.32
C GLY A 62 14.51 15.59 -15.18
N CYS A 63 14.00 15.19 -16.36
CA CYS A 63 14.73 14.37 -17.31
C CYS A 63 14.17 14.57 -18.73
N ASP A 64 14.79 13.94 -19.72
CA ASP A 64 14.32 13.92 -21.11
C ASP A 64 12.99 13.19 -21.26
N PRO A 65 12.17 13.55 -22.28
CA PRO A 65 10.96 12.81 -22.62
C PRO A 65 11.23 11.31 -22.83
N LEU A 66 10.28 10.44 -22.40
CA LEU A 66 10.46 9.00 -22.56
C LEU A 66 10.84 8.62 -24.01
N PRO A 67 10.19 9.16 -25.08
CA PRO A 67 10.60 8.87 -26.45
C PRO A 67 12.05 9.21 -26.78
N ALA A 68 12.62 10.23 -26.17
CA ALA A 68 14.03 10.63 -26.39
C ALA A 68 15.03 9.68 -25.72
N LYS A 69 14.58 8.90 -24.73
CA LYS A 69 15.40 7.89 -24.04
C LYS A 69 15.42 6.55 -24.79
N LEU A 70 14.49 6.31 -25.72
CA LEU A 70 14.30 5.03 -26.36
C LEU A 70 15.17 4.89 -27.63
N ARG A 71 15.75 3.71 -27.80
CA ARG A 71 16.51 3.31 -28.98
C ARG A 71 16.37 1.81 -29.25
N PRO A 72 16.45 1.34 -30.49
CA PRO A 72 16.40 -0.08 -30.80
C PRO A 72 17.48 -0.88 -30.06
N GLY A 73 17.14 -2.09 -29.65
CA GLY A 73 18.04 -3.04 -28.97
C GLY A 73 18.35 -2.74 -27.52
N MET A 74 17.74 -1.70 -26.92
CA MET A 74 17.89 -1.45 -25.50
C MET A 74 17.07 -2.44 -24.66
N LYS A 75 17.57 -2.74 -23.45
CA LYS A 75 16.96 -3.59 -22.46
C LYS A 75 16.14 -2.75 -21.48
N VAL A 76 14.83 -2.94 -21.45
CA VAL A 76 13.90 -2.18 -20.60
C VAL A 76 13.22 -3.09 -19.59
N THR A 77 13.21 -2.68 -18.33
CA THR A 77 12.33 -3.26 -17.30
C THR A 77 11.20 -2.28 -17.00
N VAL A 78 9.96 -2.72 -17.18
CA VAL A 78 8.77 -2.00 -16.71
C VAL A 78 8.33 -2.62 -15.39
N ALA A 79 8.41 -1.89 -14.28
CA ALA A 79 7.91 -2.35 -13.00
C ALA A 79 6.52 -1.76 -12.74
N VAL A 80 5.63 -2.56 -12.14
CA VAL A 80 4.26 -2.14 -11.82
C VAL A 80 3.91 -2.50 -10.39
N ASP A 81 3.19 -1.62 -9.70
CA ASP A 81 2.66 -1.91 -8.36
C ASP A 81 1.74 -3.14 -8.38
N ASP A 82 1.82 -3.95 -7.34
CA ASP A 82 1.03 -5.16 -7.18
C ASP A 82 -0.42 -4.90 -6.77
N ILE A 83 -1.15 -5.96 -6.44
CA ILE A 83 -2.56 -5.90 -6.04
C ILE A 83 -2.80 -5.24 -4.68
N SER A 84 -1.75 -4.97 -3.90
CA SER A 84 -1.87 -4.34 -2.59
C SER A 84 -2.32 -2.86 -2.67
N VAL A 85 -2.23 -2.25 -3.85
CA VAL A 85 -2.67 -0.88 -4.14
C VAL A 85 -3.37 -0.83 -5.50
N PRO A 86 -4.54 -0.18 -5.60
CA PRO A 86 -5.40 0.33 -4.54
C PRO A 86 -6.28 -0.76 -3.92
N LEU A 87 -6.78 -0.49 -2.72
CA LEU A 87 -7.74 -1.34 -2.05
C LEU A 87 -8.99 -0.54 -1.63
N PRO A 88 -10.19 -1.05 -1.96
CA PRO A 88 -10.50 -2.16 -2.87
C PRO A 88 -9.99 -1.96 -4.31
N PRO A 89 -10.02 -3.02 -5.17
CA PRO A 89 -9.54 -2.89 -6.55
C PRO A 89 -10.32 -1.85 -7.36
N MET A 90 -9.66 -1.20 -8.33
CA MET A 90 -10.28 -0.21 -9.21
C MET A 90 -11.34 -0.83 -10.14
N VAL A 91 -12.28 0.02 -10.57
CA VAL A 91 -13.10 -0.22 -11.76
C VAL A 91 -12.17 -0.31 -12.98
N LEU A 92 -12.51 -1.21 -13.93
CA LEU A 92 -11.74 -1.37 -15.15
C LEU A 92 -12.06 -0.27 -16.18
N PRO A 93 -11.07 0.12 -17.02
CA PRO A 93 -9.69 -0.37 -17.01
C PRO A 93 -8.90 0.15 -15.81
N ASP A 94 -8.02 -0.71 -15.27
CA ASP A 94 -7.09 -0.29 -14.22
C ASP A 94 -6.10 0.75 -14.77
N VAL A 95 -5.71 1.73 -13.96
CA VAL A 95 -4.80 2.79 -14.44
C VAL A 95 -3.45 2.23 -14.86
N ARG A 96 -2.99 1.12 -14.26
CA ARG A 96 -1.74 0.42 -14.66
C ARG A 96 -1.83 -0.12 -16.08
N GLN A 97 -3.00 -0.62 -16.49
CA GLN A 97 -3.24 -1.02 -17.89
C GLN A 97 -3.03 0.17 -18.83
N LEU A 98 -3.64 1.31 -18.55
CA LEU A 98 -3.53 2.50 -19.41
C LEU A 98 -2.12 3.06 -19.50
N MET A 99 -1.38 3.06 -18.38
CA MET A 99 0.02 3.47 -18.34
C MET A 99 0.90 2.49 -19.14
N LEU A 100 0.68 1.19 -18.97
CA LEU A 100 1.42 0.15 -19.67
C LEU A 100 1.19 0.21 -21.19
N GLU A 101 -0.07 0.35 -21.62
CA GLU A 101 -0.42 0.50 -23.04
C GLU A 101 0.26 1.72 -23.65
N ALA A 102 0.27 2.87 -22.96
CA ALA A 102 0.93 4.08 -23.45
C ALA A 102 2.47 3.91 -23.56
N CYS A 103 3.09 3.17 -22.63
CA CYS A 103 4.52 2.85 -22.73
C CYS A 103 4.80 1.93 -23.91
N PHE A 104 4.01 0.88 -24.12
CA PHE A 104 4.19 -0.06 -25.21
C PHE A 104 3.93 0.57 -26.60
N GLU A 105 3.02 1.55 -26.73
CA GLU A 105 2.88 2.37 -27.95
C GLU A 105 4.21 3.03 -28.34
N LEU A 106 4.98 3.50 -27.35
CA LEU A 106 6.30 4.12 -27.58
C LEU A 106 7.38 3.06 -27.85
N PHE A 107 7.43 1.99 -27.07
CA PHE A 107 8.41 0.91 -27.28
C PHE A 107 8.30 0.32 -28.68
N ASP A 108 7.08 -0.01 -29.12
CA ASP A 108 6.82 -0.52 -30.47
C ASP A 108 7.23 0.50 -31.56
N ARG A 109 6.93 1.78 -31.36
CA ARG A 109 7.29 2.86 -32.29
C ARG A 109 8.79 3.05 -32.44
N TYR A 110 9.54 2.90 -31.35
CA TYR A 110 11.00 3.13 -31.33
C TYR A 110 11.83 1.84 -31.45
N GLY A 111 11.21 0.70 -31.73
CA GLY A 111 11.88 -0.57 -31.95
C GLY A 111 12.55 -1.13 -30.70
N VAL A 112 11.92 -0.97 -29.53
CA VAL A 112 12.41 -1.53 -28.27
C VAL A 112 11.72 -2.88 -28.05
N ASP A 113 12.41 -3.98 -28.34
CA ASP A 113 11.85 -5.33 -28.30
C ASP A 113 12.17 -6.08 -27.00
N ASP A 114 13.31 -5.82 -26.36
CA ASP A 114 13.70 -6.44 -25.07
C ASP A 114 13.05 -5.71 -23.89
N VAL A 115 11.74 -5.92 -23.73
CA VAL A 115 10.94 -5.34 -22.66
C VAL A 115 10.36 -6.43 -21.79
N GLU A 116 10.63 -6.40 -20.48
CA GLU A 116 9.97 -7.24 -19.49
C GLU A 116 9.17 -6.40 -18.50
N VAL A 117 7.99 -6.89 -18.14
CA VAL A 117 7.09 -6.29 -17.15
C VAL A 117 7.15 -7.10 -15.87
N VAL A 118 7.57 -6.47 -14.79
CA VAL A 118 7.74 -7.11 -13.48
C VAL A 118 6.73 -6.53 -12.49
N VAL A 119 5.89 -7.39 -11.93
CA VAL A 119 5.03 -6.98 -10.81
C VAL A 119 5.89 -6.86 -9.55
N ALA A 120 6.00 -5.67 -9.01
CA ALA A 120 6.90 -5.32 -7.92
C ALA A 120 6.32 -5.75 -6.55
N THR A 121 6.39 -7.04 -6.25
CA THR A 121 5.78 -7.65 -5.07
C THR A 121 6.68 -7.60 -3.83
N ALA A 122 7.97 -7.34 -3.96
CA ALA A 122 8.91 -7.50 -2.84
C ALA A 122 8.66 -8.85 -2.10
N PHE A 123 8.24 -8.79 -0.83
CA PHE A 123 7.90 -9.96 0.00
C PHE A 123 6.40 -10.29 0.05
N HIS A 124 5.60 -9.55 -0.70
CA HIS A 124 4.18 -9.87 -0.83
C HIS A 124 3.99 -11.20 -1.57
N ARG A 125 2.81 -11.79 -1.43
CA ARG A 125 2.47 -12.99 -2.17
C ARG A 125 2.48 -12.74 -3.67
N ARG A 126 2.79 -13.75 -4.42
CA ARG A 126 2.66 -13.71 -5.89
C ARG A 126 1.20 -13.49 -6.27
N MET A 127 0.96 -12.63 -7.24
CA MET A 127 -0.34 -12.49 -7.88
C MET A 127 -0.63 -13.69 -8.77
N THR A 128 -1.88 -14.10 -8.82
CA THR A 128 -2.36 -15.13 -9.75
C THR A 128 -2.41 -14.57 -11.18
N ALA A 129 -2.36 -15.46 -12.17
CA ALA A 129 -2.54 -15.10 -13.59
C ALA A 129 -3.83 -14.30 -13.84
N ALA A 130 -4.93 -14.66 -13.14
CA ALA A 130 -6.21 -13.97 -13.25
C ALA A 130 -6.16 -12.53 -12.69
N GLU A 131 -5.47 -12.32 -11.57
CA GLU A 131 -5.25 -10.99 -10.99
C GLU A 131 -4.39 -10.12 -11.88
N ILE A 132 -3.29 -10.66 -12.40
CA ILE A 132 -2.40 -9.94 -13.33
C ILE A 132 -3.17 -9.58 -14.60
N ARG A 133 -3.92 -10.54 -15.19
CA ARG A 133 -4.74 -10.27 -16.38
C ARG A 133 -5.79 -9.18 -16.16
N ARG A 134 -6.41 -9.16 -14.97
CA ARG A 134 -7.34 -8.09 -14.60
C ARG A 134 -6.64 -6.73 -14.51
N MET A 135 -5.43 -6.70 -13.96
CA MET A 135 -4.66 -5.48 -13.72
C MET A 135 -4.10 -4.87 -15.02
N VAL A 136 -3.48 -5.68 -15.87
CA VAL A 136 -2.80 -5.19 -17.09
C VAL A 136 -3.70 -5.22 -18.34
N GLY A 137 -4.92 -5.78 -18.22
CA GLY A 137 -5.82 -5.97 -19.34
C GLY A 137 -5.47 -7.19 -20.21
N ARG A 138 -6.49 -7.68 -20.94
CA ARG A 138 -6.36 -8.91 -21.73
C ARG A 138 -5.27 -8.81 -22.80
N ALA A 139 -5.23 -7.71 -23.54
CA ALA A 139 -4.30 -7.59 -24.67
C ALA A 139 -2.83 -7.63 -24.23
N MET A 140 -2.48 -6.88 -23.15
CA MET A 140 -1.12 -6.92 -22.59
C MET A 140 -0.79 -8.27 -21.98
N PHE A 141 -1.75 -8.88 -21.27
CA PHE A 141 -1.56 -10.22 -20.71
C PHE A 141 -1.29 -11.26 -21.79
N ASP A 142 -2.13 -11.36 -22.80
CA ASP A 142 -2.00 -12.36 -23.89
C ASP A 142 -0.70 -12.15 -24.72
N ARG A 143 -0.18 -10.91 -24.76
CA ARG A 143 1.07 -10.55 -25.45
C ARG A 143 2.34 -10.93 -24.67
N LEU A 144 2.30 -10.84 -23.33
CA LEU A 144 3.51 -10.83 -22.50
C LEU A 144 3.63 -12.01 -21.52
N TRP A 145 2.51 -12.58 -21.09
CA TRP A 145 2.49 -13.66 -20.09
C TRP A 145 2.82 -15.02 -20.71
N PRO A 146 3.60 -15.89 -20.04
CA PRO A 146 4.31 -15.66 -18.78
C PRO A 146 5.75 -15.17 -18.97
N ASP A 147 6.27 -15.14 -20.20
CA ASP A 147 7.70 -15.04 -20.50
C ASP A 147 8.25 -13.63 -20.24
N ARG A 148 7.44 -12.61 -20.50
CA ARG A 148 7.82 -11.18 -20.37
C ARG A 148 6.93 -10.38 -19.40
N LEU A 149 6.04 -11.05 -18.69
CA LEU A 149 5.21 -10.48 -17.63
C LEU A 149 5.14 -11.47 -16.48
N TYR A 150 5.69 -11.12 -15.33
CA TYR A 150 5.77 -12.04 -14.20
C TYR A 150 5.85 -11.30 -12.87
N ASN A 151 5.62 -12.03 -11.75
CA ASN A 151 5.85 -11.51 -10.41
C ASN A 151 7.35 -11.45 -10.11
N HIS A 152 7.79 -10.40 -9.44
CA HIS A 152 9.12 -10.38 -8.85
C HIS A 152 9.33 -11.61 -7.95
N ASP A 153 10.54 -12.20 -8.00
CA ASP A 153 10.95 -13.32 -7.17
C ASP A 153 12.18 -12.90 -6.36
N ALA A 154 11.95 -12.48 -5.11
CA ALA A 154 13.00 -11.99 -4.22
C ALA A 154 14.01 -13.07 -3.79
N GLU A 155 13.70 -14.35 -4.06
CA GLU A 155 14.50 -15.53 -3.72
C GLU A 155 14.95 -16.32 -4.97
N LEU A 156 14.88 -15.70 -6.17
CA LEU A 156 15.38 -16.33 -7.40
C LEU A 156 16.89 -16.62 -7.27
N PRO A 157 17.34 -17.87 -7.43
CA PRO A 157 18.76 -18.19 -7.40
C PRO A 157 19.53 -17.35 -8.43
N ASP A 158 20.60 -16.69 -7.98
CA ASP A 158 21.40 -15.74 -8.79
C ASP A 158 20.59 -14.59 -9.44
N GLY A 159 19.32 -14.45 -9.07
CA GLY A 159 18.42 -13.43 -9.58
C GLY A 159 18.51 -12.08 -8.89
N MET A 160 19.23 -12.00 -7.77
CA MET A 160 19.42 -10.77 -7.00
C MET A 160 20.87 -10.32 -7.05
N VAL A 161 21.10 -9.00 -7.14
CA VAL A 161 22.43 -8.41 -7.19
C VAL A 161 22.53 -7.18 -6.30
N VAL A 162 23.60 -7.08 -5.52
CA VAL A 162 23.93 -5.87 -4.76
C VAL A 162 24.68 -4.92 -5.69
N ILE A 163 24.02 -3.83 -6.08
CA ILE A 163 24.59 -2.82 -6.97
C ILE A 163 25.46 -1.79 -6.24
N GLY A 164 25.38 -1.74 -4.91
CA GLY A 164 26.20 -0.84 -4.09
C GLY A 164 25.75 -0.82 -2.64
N HIS A 165 26.28 0.13 -1.89
CA HIS A 165 25.91 0.38 -0.50
C HIS A 165 25.67 1.87 -0.30
N THR A 166 24.74 2.22 0.59
CA THR A 166 24.58 3.60 1.03
C THR A 166 25.76 4.00 1.93
N ARG A 167 25.91 5.31 2.18
CA ARG A 167 26.93 5.80 3.13
C ARG A 167 26.72 5.34 4.58
N HIS A 168 25.57 4.72 4.89
CA HIS A 168 25.28 4.10 6.18
C HIS A 168 25.53 2.59 6.17
N GLY A 169 26.08 2.04 5.07
CA GLY A 169 26.37 0.61 4.92
C GLY A 169 25.17 -0.26 4.55
N GLU A 170 24.01 0.35 4.27
CA GLU A 170 22.82 -0.39 3.82
C GLU A 170 23.07 -0.96 2.42
N PRO A 171 22.93 -2.29 2.18
CA PRO A 171 23.09 -2.87 0.86
C PRO A 171 21.94 -2.46 -0.04
N VAL A 172 22.26 -2.10 -1.29
CA VAL A 172 21.28 -1.79 -2.33
C VAL A 172 21.19 -3.00 -3.25
N GLU A 173 20.23 -3.85 -2.95
CA GLU A 173 19.98 -5.11 -3.66
C GLU A 173 18.77 -4.98 -4.57
N LEU A 174 18.91 -5.40 -5.81
CA LEU A 174 17.83 -5.37 -6.82
C LEU A 174 17.77 -6.69 -7.60
N SER A 175 16.65 -6.95 -8.26
CA SER A 175 16.59 -8.00 -9.28
C SER A 175 17.64 -7.77 -10.35
N ARG A 176 18.32 -8.83 -10.78
CA ARG A 176 19.35 -8.77 -11.82
C ARG A 176 18.81 -8.19 -13.12
N ARG A 177 17.59 -8.56 -13.52
CA ARG A 177 16.94 -8.00 -14.71
C ARG A 177 16.86 -6.48 -14.66
N ALA A 178 16.42 -5.91 -13.54
CA ALA A 178 16.33 -4.45 -13.36
C ALA A 178 17.73 -3.81 -13.32
N ALA A 179 18.67 -4.42 -12.59
CA ALA A 179 20.03 -3.90 -12.44
C ALA A 179 20.83 -3.89 -13.75
N GLU A 180 20.50 -4.77 -14.69
CA GLU A 180 21.13 -4.88 -16.01
C GLU A 180 20.34 -4.17 -17.12
N SER A 181 19.27 -3.47 -16.81
CA SER A 181 18.47 -2.74 -17.80
C SER A 181 19.11 -1.39 -18.16
N ASP A 182 19.01 -1.00 -19.44
CA ASP A 182 19.37 0.35 -19.89
C ASP A 182 18.39 1.40 -19.35
N LEU A 183 17.13 1.00 -19.08
CA LEU A 183 16.10 1.86 -18.54
C LEU A 183 15.13 1.06 -17.69
N ILE A 184 14.77 1.59 -16.53
CA ILE A 184 13.67 1.12 -15.69
C ILE A 184 12.52 2.13 -15.82
N VAL A 185 11.34 1.67 -16.22
CA VAL A 185 10.10 2.47 -16.17
C VAL A 185 9.24 1.95 -15.04
N TYR A 186 8.93 2.78 -14.04
CA TYR A 186 8.12 2.36 -12.90
C TYR A 186 6.72 2.99 -12.93
N LEU A 187 5.68 2.16 -12.86
CA LEU A 187 4.27 2.56 -12.88
C LEU A 187 3.70 2.49 -11.47
N ASN A 188 3.49 3.65 -10.84
CA ASN A 188 3.02 3.75 -9.48
C ASN A 188 1.57 4.25 -9.35
N ILE A 189 0.88 3.70 -8.35
CA ILE A 189 -0.37 4.23 -7.80
C ILE A 189 -0.09 4.80 -6.41
N ASN A 190 -0.53 6.03 -6.17
CA ASN A 190 -0.33 6.71 -4.89
C ASN A 190 -1.70 7.03 -4.25
N LEU A 191 -1.94 6.46 -3.08
CA LEU A 191 -3.06 6.76 -2.18
C LEU A 191 -2.58 7.42 -0.90
N VAL A 192 -1.38 7.10 -0.46
CA VAL A 192 -0.75 7.63 0.74
C VAL A 192 0.67 8.09 0.44
N THR A 193 1.21 8.95 1.28
CA THR A 193 2.52 9.56 1.06
C THR A 193 3.71 8.61 1.20
N MET A 194 3.47 7.38 1.61
CA MET A 194 4.49 6.33 1.65
C MET A 194 4.58 5.52 0.35
N ASP A 195 3.68 5.73 -0.60
CA ASP A 195 3.73 5.10 -1.92
C ASP A 195 4.60 5.93 -2.87
N GLY A 196 5.19 5.31 -3.88
CA GLY A 196 5.97 5.99 -4.90
C GLY A 196 7.41 6.36 -4.52
N GLY A 197 8.04 7.18 -5.35
CA GLY A 197 9.38 7.71 -5.16
C GLY A 197 10.48 6.64 -5.12
N HIS A 198 11.48 6.88 -4.30
CA HIS A 198 12.61 5.96 -4.12
C HIS A 198 12.23 4.58 -3.57
N LYS A 199 11.09 4.47 -2.89
CA LYS A 199 10.55 3.18 -2.40
C LYS A 199 10.25 2.23 -3.55
N SER A 200 9.78 2.73 -4.68
CA SER A 200 9.32 1.92 -5.79
C SER A 200 10.35 0.91 -6.26
N VAL A 201 11.48 1.36 -6.79
CA VAL A 201 12.54 0.45 -7.25
C VAL A 201 13.30 -0.16 -6.07
N GLY A 202 13.67 0.65 -5.07
CA GLY A 202 14.51 0.23 -3.96
C GLY A 202 13.87 -0.78 -3.00
N VAL A 203 12.53 -0.89 -2.99
CA VAL A 203 11.77 -1.85 -2.17
C VAL A 203 11.05 -2.87 -3.04
N GLY A 204 10.35 -2.43 -4.08
CA GLY A 204 9.49 -3.29 -4.89
C GLY A 204 10.23 -4.40 -5.64
N LEU A 205 11.48 -4.16 -6.03
CA LEU A 205 12.32 -5.09 -6.80
C LEU A 205 13.52 -5.63 -6.01
N THR A 206 13.50 -5.52 -4.67
CA THR A 206 14.60 -5.98 -3.80
C THR A 206 14.40 -7.40 -3.29
N GLY A 207 15.49 -8.00 -2.79
CA GLY A 207 15.48 -9.27 -2.08
C GLY A 207 15.62 -9.10 -0.56
N TYR A 208 15.93 -10.20 0.13
CA TYR A 208 16.00 -10.21 1.59
C TYR A 208 17.08 -9.25 2.14
N LYS A 209 18.26 -9.20 1.53
CA LYS A 209 19.35 -8.34 2.03
C LYS A 209 19.00 -6.86 1.98
N GLY A 210 18.33 -6.43 0.90
CA GLY A 210 17.88 -5.06 0.77
C GLY A 210 16.75 -4.74 1.74
N LEU A 211 15.74 -5.60 1.82
CA LEU A 211 14.56 -5.34 2.65
C LEU A 211 14.87 -5.32 4.14
N CYS A 212 15.63 -6.29 4.66
CA CYS A 212 15.98 -6.36 6.08
C CYS A 212 16.90 -5.22 6.56
N ALA A 213 17.51 -4.46 5.63
CA ALA A 213 18.36 -3.31 5.97
C ALA A 213 17.55 -2.09 6.44
N HIS A 214 16.32 -1.94 5.98
CA HIS A 214 15.48 -0.77 6.31
C HIS A 214 14.19 -1.12 7.05
N HIS A 215 13.77 -2.38 7.09
CA HIS A 215 12.63 -2.84 7.91
C HIS A 215 13.11 -3.36 9.28
N THR A 216 13.81 -2.54 10.01
CA THR A 216 14.34 -2.91 11.33
C THR A 216 13.48 -2.35 12.46
N PRO A 217 13.41 -2.99 13.65
CA PRO A 217 12.73 -2.41 14.80
C PRO A 217 13.23 -0.99 15.13
N GLU A 218 14.52 -0.73 14.98
CA GLU A 218 15.12 0.59 15.21
C GLU A 218 14.61 1.63 14.22
N ALA A 219 14.61 1.33 12.91
CA ALA A 219 14.10 2.23 11.87
C ALA A 219 12.61 2.55 12.09
N ILE A 220 11.82 1.55 12.47
CA ILE A 220 10.40 1.72 12.77
C ILE A 220 10.20 2.60 14.00
N ARG A 221 10.93 2.35 15.09
CA ARG A 221 10.87 3.18 16.31
C ARG A 221 11.35 4.62 16.10
N GLY A 222 12.24 4.82 15.13
CA GLY A 222 12.73 6.14 14.72
C GLY A 222 11.82 6.82 13.70
N SER A 223 10.71 6.19 13.29
CA SER A 223 9.75 6.76 12.35
C SER A 223 8.57 7.36 13.10
N ASP A 224 8.59 8.67 13.33
CA ASP A 224 7.48 9.37 14.01
C ASP A 224 6.14 9.18 13.28
N SER A 225 6.16 9.13 11.95
CA SER A 225 4.96 8.99 11.13
C SER A 225 5.29 8.38 9.77
N TYR A 226 4.40 7.57 9.23
CA TYR A 226 4.50 7.09 7.84
C TYR A 226 3.82 8.02 6.84
N PHE A 227 3.04 8.97 7.31
CA PHE A 227 2.41 10.01 6.49
C PHE A 227 3.30 11.25 6.32
N ASP A 228 4.37 11.37 7.10
CA ASP A 228 5.33 12.47 7.05
C ASP A 228 6.75 11.94 6.73
N PRO A 229 7.15 11.88 5.45
CA PRO A 229 8.43 11.31 5.03
C PRO A 229 9.64 11.97 5.69
N GLU A 230 9.57 13.28 6.01
CA GLU A 230 10.68 14.01 6.62
C GLU A 230 10.95 13.56 8.07
N ARG A 231 9.96 12.96 8.72
CA ARG A 231 10.02 12.52 10.13
C ARG A 231 10.08 11.01 10.28
N SER A 232 10.37 10.28 9.21
CA SER A 232 10.42 8.83 9.18
C SER A 232 11.83 8.33 8.89
N ALA A 233 12.47 7.68 9.87
CA ALA A 233 13.78 7.07 9.68
C ALA A 233 13.76 6.00 8.58
N MET A 234 12.65 5.27 8.44
CA MET A 234 12.46 4.31 7.37
C MET A 234 12.46 5.01 5.99
N HIS A 235 11.71 6.10 5.82
CA HIS A 235 11.72 6.86 4.56
C HIS A 235 13.11 7.39 4.25
N GLN A 236 13.84 7.88 5.24
CA GLN A 236 15.21 8.36 5.06
C GLN A 236 16.14 7.22 4.61
N SER A 237 15.99 6.01 5.15
CA SER A 237 16.74 4.84 4.68
C SER A 237 16.41 4.51 3.23
N VAL A 238 15.13 4.42 2.89
CA VAL A 238 14.67 4.17 1.51
C VAL A 238 15.15 5.25 0.54
N HIS A 239 15.17 6.53 0.95
CA HIS A 239 15.72 7.61 0.15
C HIS A 239 17.22 7.43 -0.12
N ARG A 240 18.03 7.02 0.89
CA ARG A 240 19.44 6.73 0.67
C ARG A 240 19.65 5.58 -0.32
N ILE A 241 18.86 4.51 -0.18
CA ILE A 241 18.88 3.35 -1.08
C ILE A 241 18.54 3.80 -2.51
N GLY A 242 17.43 4.51 -2.69
CA GLY A 242 16.98 4.95 -4.00
C GLY A 242 17.91 5.96 -4.68
N ARG A 243 18.66 6.77 -3.92
CA ARG A 243 19.71 7.62 -4.49
C ARG A 243 20.84 6.80 -5.11
N VAL A 244 21.29 5.73 -4.45
CA VAL A 244 22.28 4.82 -5.04
C VAL A 244 21.74 4.14 -6.30
N VAL A 245 20.43 3.80 -6.31
CA VAL A 245 19.78 3.30 -7.54
C VAL A 245 19.88 4.32 -8.65
N ASN A 246 19.48 5.58 -8.42
CA ASN A 246 19.46 6.64 -9.42
C ASN A 246 20.86 7.10 -9.87
N GLU A 247 21.89 6.90 -9.04
CA GLU A 247 23.29 7.15 -9.44
C GLU A 247 23.83 6.11 -10.44
N LYS A 248 23.23 4.92 -10.46
CA LYS A 248 23.73 3.78 -11.24
C LYS A 248 22.84 3.36 -12.41
N LEU A 249 21.53 3.65 -12.30
CA LEU A 249 20.52 3.18 -13.23
C LEU A 249 19.65 4.36 -13.69
N ASP A 250 19.27 4.34 -14.96
CA ASP A 250 18.28 5.29 -15.50
C ASP A 250 16.88 4.82 -15.12
N VAL A 251 16.20 5.60 -14.28
CA VAL A 251 14.85 5.30 -13.78
C VAL A 251 13.90 6.41 -14.21
N PHE A 252 12.84 6.01 -14.90
CA PHE A 252 11.75 6.87 -15.32
C PHE A 252 10.47 6.48 -14.58
N HIS A 253 9.96 7.35 -13.72
CA HIS A 253 8.72 7.13 -12.98
C HIS A 253 7.50 7.64 -13.74
N ILE A 254 6.39 6.93 -13.57
CA ILE A 254 5.04 7.41 -13.89
C ILE A 254 4.22 7.22 -12.63
N GLU A 255 3.92 8.32 -11.95
CA GLU A 255 3.16 8.30 -10.70
C GLU A 255 1.75 8.86 -10.92
N THR A 256 0.76 8.17 -10.40
CA THR A 256 -0.64 8.61 -10.38
C THR A 256 -1.09 8.84 -8.96
N VAL A 257 -1.96 9.84 -8.74
CA VAL A 257 -2.63 10.06 -7.46
C VAL A 257 -4.11 9.77 -7.62
N LEU A 258 -4.64 8.91 -6.74
CA LEU A 258 -6.06 8.59 -6.70
C LEU A 258 -6.79 9.50 -5.70
N ASN A 259 -8.07 9.77 -5.99
CA ASN A 259 -8.94 10.46 -5.04
C ASN A 259 -9.52 9.48 -3.99
N THR A 260 -10.33 10.00 -3.08
CA THR A 260 -10.98 9.26 -1.98
C THR A 260 -12.28 8.57 -2.39
N ASN A 261 -12.64 8.51 -3.68
CA ASN A 261 -13.88 7.89 -4.15
C ASN A 261 -13.74 6.36 -4.18
N MET A 262 -13.80 5.74 -2.99
CA MET A 262 -13.59 4.29 -2.84
C MET A 262 -14.90 3.49 -2.81
N TYR A 263 -16.06 4.13 -2.69
CA TYR A 263 -17.34 3.45 -2.58
C TYR A 263 -18.17 3.62 -3.85
N GLY A 264 -18.60 2.52 -4.46
CA GLY A 264 -19.45 2.52 -5.65
C GLY A 264 -20.86 3.08 -5.38
N ALA A 265 -21.61 3.37 -6.44
CA ALA A 265 -22.91 4.06 -6.40
C ALA A 265 -23.95 3.45 -5.43
N GLY A 266 -23.86 2.15 -5.12
CA GLY A 266 -24.77 1.50 -4.16
C GLY A 266 -24.46 1.79 -2.68
N ILE A 267 -23.22 2.16 -2.37
CA ILE A 267 -22.70 2.38 -1.01
C ILE A 267 -21.89 3.67 -0.87
N ASP A 268 -22.01 4.61 -1.80
CA ASP A 268 -21.31 5.89 -1.85
C ASP A 268 -21.52 6.75 -0.59
N PHE A 269 -22.65 6.58 0.08
CA PHE A 269 -22.97 7.25 1.34
C PHE A 269 -21.96 6.91 2.47
N LEU A 270 -21.32 5.75 2.44
CA LEU A 270 -20.30 5.38 3.43
C LEU A 270 -19.05 6.28 3.42
N GLY A 271 -18.82 7.01 2.35
CA GLY A 271 -17.75 8.02 2.24
C GLY A 271 -18.11 9.40 2.76
N ARG A 272 -19.31 9.58 3.29
CA ARG A 272 -19.84 10.89 3.73
C ARG A 272 -20.24 10.89 5.21
N PRO A 273 -20.18 12.04 5.89
CA PRO A 273 -20.71 12.15 7.27
C PRO A 273 -22.19 11.74 7.33
N GLU A 274 -22.56 10.99 8.35
CA GLU A 274 -23.92 10.47 8.54
C GLU A 274 -24.97 11.59 8.67
N GLU A 275 -24.55 12.81 9.06
CA GLU A 275 -25.42 14.00 9.06
C GLU A 275 -25.92 14.38 7.66
N THR A 276 -25.24 13.93 6.62
CA THR A 276 -25.59 14.21 5.22
C THR A 276 -26.43 13.11 4.56
N TRP A 277 -26.69 12.03 5.31
CA TRP A 277 -27.44 10.90 4.79
C TRP A 277 -28.93 11.22 4.69
N SER A 278 -29.54 10.87 3.56
CA SER A 278 -30.96 10.86 3.37
C SER A 278 -31.62 9.64 4.06
N ASP A 279 -32.95 9.64 4.19
CA ASP A 279 -33.70 8.46 4.67
C ASP A 279 -33.46 7.25 3.79
N PHE A 280 -33.24 7.47 2.49
CA PHE A 280 -32.87 6.41 1.53
C PHE A 280 -31.47 5.83 1.84
N ASP A 281 -30.50 6.67 2.18
CA ASP A 281 -29.15 6.22 2.59
C ASP A 281 -29.22 5.38 3.87
N HIS A 282 -29.98 5.83 4.86
CA HIS A 282 -30.24 5.06 6.07
C HIS A 282 -30.90 3.71 5.78
N GLY A 283 -31.84 3.66 4.83
CA GLY A 283 -32.47 2.42 4.38
C GLY A 283 -31.47 1.48 3.71
N ARG A 284 -30.63 2.00 2.80
CA ARG A 284 -29.53 1.25 2.15
C ARG A 284 -28.55 0.69 3.19
N PHE A 285 -28.17 1.49 4.17
CA PHE A 285 -27.26 1.02 5.22
C PHE A 285 -27.85 -0.12 6.05
N LYS A 286 -29.11 -0.01 6.47
CA LYS A 286 -29.80 -1.11 7.20
C LYS A 286 -29.85 -2.39 6.36
N THR A 287 -30.12 -2.26 5.05
CA THR A 287 -30.13 -3.40 4.14
C THR A 287 -28.74 -4.03 4.01
N LEU A 288 -27.69 -3.20 3.89
CA LEU A 288 -26.29 -3.67 3.85
C LEU A 288 -25.94 -4.43 5.14
N GLN A 289 -26.21 -3.85 6.32
CA GLN A 289 -25.97 -4.52 7.60
C GLN A 289 -26.70 -5.86 7.68
N TRP A 290 -28.00 -5.87 7.39
CA TRP A 290 -28.80 -7.09 7.40
C TRP A 290 -28.23 -8.15 6.43
N THR A 291 -27.83 -7.76 5.23
CA THR A 291 -27.21 -8.66 4.24
C THR A 291 -25.92 -9.26 4.78
N LEU A 292 -25.02 -8.42 5.31
CA LEU A 292 -23.75 -8.88 5.88
C LEU A 292 -23.97 -9.81 7.10
N ASP A 293 -24.98 -9.55 7.92
CA ASP A 293 -25.30 -10.38 9.08
C ASP A 293 -25.86 -11.76 8.70
N LYS A 294 -26.58 -11.87 7.59
CA LYS A 294 -27.13 -13.13 7.08
C LYS A 294 -26.13 -13.96 6.30
N LEU A 295 -25.12 -13.35 5.71
CA LEU A 295 -24.10 -14.08 4.95
C LEU A 295 -23.09 -14.78 5.88
N PRO A 296 -22.66 -16.01 5.53
CA PRO A 296 -21.51 -16.63 6.18
C PRO A 296 -20.23 -15.84 5.89
N PRO A 297 -19.15 -16.00 6.69
CA PRO A 297 -17.89 -15.24 6.53
C PRO A 297 -17.35 -15.24 5.09
N ALA A 298 -17.29 -16.39 4.44
CA ALA A 298 -16.82 -16.48 3.05
C ALA A 298 -17.72 -15.71 2.06
N GLY A 299 -19.03 -15.69 2.30
CA GLY A 299 -20.00 -14.92 1.51
C GLY A 299 -19.81 -13.42 1.67
N ARG A 300 -19.60 -12.96 2.91
CA ARG A 300 -19.29 -11.53 3.21
C ARG A 300 -18.03 -11.09 2.49
N ARG A 301 -16.93 -11.83 2.65
CA ARG A 301 -15.66 -11.55 1.98
C ARG A 301 -15.83 -11.50 0.46
N SER A 302 -16.47 -12.51 -0.12
CA SER A 302 -16.72 -12.56 -1.56
C SER A 302 -17.52 -11.35 -2.05
N LEU A 303 -18.52 -10.89 -1.29
CA LEU A 303 -19.29 -9.70 -1.62
C LEU A 303 -18.41 -8.45 -1.58
N LEU A 304 -17.72 -8.22 -0.46
CA LEU A 304 -16.92 -7.01 -0.22
C LEU A 304 -15.71 -6.91 -1.18
N MET A 305 -15.07 -8.04 -1.49
CA MET A 305 -13.91 -8.10 -2.39
C MET A 305 -14.27 -7.91 -3.87
N LYS A 306 -15.53 -8.17 -4.26
CA LYS A 306 -15.96 -8.07 -5.66
C LYS A 306 -16.52 -6.69 -6.04
N VAL A 307 -16.74 -5.81 -5.07
CA VAL A 307 -17.21 -4.45 -5.36
C VAL A 307 -16.00 -3.59 -5.75
N PRO A 308 -15.85 -3.24 -7.04
CA PRO A 308 -14.75 -2.39 -7.46
C PRO A 308 -14.99 -0.95 -7.03
N SER A 309 -13.92 -0.24 -6.77
CA SER A 309 -13.95 1.16 -6.33
C SER A 309 -13.79 2.12 -7.51
N PRO A 310 -14.66 3.12 -7.63
CA PRO A 310 -14.63 4.11 -8.71
C PRO A 310 -13.61 5.21 -8.45
N TYR A 311 -12.40 4.85 -8.02
CA TYR A 311 -11.32 5.82 -7.85
C TYR A 311 -11.11 6.66 -9.10
N GLY A 312 -11.03 7.96 -8.92
CA GLY A 312 -10.62 8.89 -9.98
C GLY A 312 -9.13 9.19 -9.87
N VAL A 313 -8.41 9.14 -10.99
CA VAL A 313 -7.03 9.64 -11.07
C VAL A 313 -7.08 11.17 -11.13
N ILE A 314 -6.49 11.84 -10.15
CA ILE A 314 -6.50 13.32 -10.03
C ILE A 314 -5.18 13.97 -10.47
N GLN A 315 -4.15 13.17 -10.69
CA GLN A 315 -2.88 13.62 -11.24
C GLN A 315 -2.13 12.45 -11.87
N VAL A 316 -1.42 12.73 -12.96
CA VAL A 316 -0.38 11.89 -13.55
C VAL A 316 0.87 12.73 -13.68
N THR A 317 1.99 12.24 -13.19
CA THR A 317 3.29 12.91 -13.27
C THR A 317 4.33 11.89 -13.71
N ALA A 318 5.21 12.25 -14.64
CA ALA A 318 6.25 11.35 -15.12
C ALA A 318 7.62 12.03 -15.13
N GLY A 319 8.71 11.25 -15.11
CA GLY A 319 10.07 11.74 -15.20
C GLY A 319 11.03 11.17 -14.15
N ALA A 320 11.99 11.99 -13.72
CA ALA A 320 12.98 11.61 -12.70
C ALA A 320 12.34 11.46 -11.32
N THR A 321 12.87 10.54 -10.50
CA THR A 321 12.29 10.10 -9.21
C THR A 321 11.92 11.26 -8.28
N GLU A 322 12.88 12.12 -7.91
CA GLU A 322 12.64 13.12 -6.87
C GLU A 322 11.65 14.22 -7.30
N PRO A 323 11.76 14.87 -8.49
CA PRO A 323 10.81 15.89 -8.90
C PRO A 323 9.40 15.35 -9.16
N VAL A 324 9.27 14.13 -9.68
CA VAL A 324 7.97 13.45 -9.86
C VAL A 324 7.34 13.21 -8.50
N HIS A 325 8.05 12.55 -7.60
CA HIS A 325 7.52 12.19 -6.29
C HIS A 325 7.17 13.41 -5.43
N LYS A 326 7.99 14.45 -5.47
CA LYS A 326 7.65 15.73 -4.80
C LYS A 326 6.29 16.27 -5.26
N LYS A 327 6.05 16.28 -6.56
CA LYS A 327 4.77 16.73 -7.15
C LYS A 327 3.59 15.84 -6.77
N THR A 328 3.84 14.53 -6.72
CA THR A 328 2.88 13.52 -6.27
C THR A 328 2.50 13.72 -4.80
N LEU A 329 3.49 13.93 -3.91
CA LEU A 329 3.25 14.18 -2.48
C LEU A 329 2.42 15.45 -2.25
N GLU A 330 2.67 16.53 -2.98
CA GLU A 330 1.85 17.74 -2.90
C GLU A 330 0.37 17.43 -3.13
N ARG A 331 0.06 16.68 -4.19
CA ARG A 331 -1.32 16.30 -4.53
C ARG A 331 -1.91 15.27 -3.54
N CYS A 332 -1.10 14.32 -3.07
CA CYS A 332 -1.52 13.39 -2.02
C CYS A 332 -1.93 14.13 -0.74
N PHE A 333 -1.16 15.10 -0.29
CA PHE A 333 -1.51 15.90 0.88
C PHE A 333 -2.78 16.72 0.67
N GLU A 334 -2.96 17.33 -0.49
CA GLU A 334 -4.20 18.07 -0.80
C GLU A 334 -5.44 17.19 -0.71
N GLN A 335 -5.38 15.97 -1.23
CA GLN A 335 -6.52 15.05 -1.24
C GLN A 335 -6.72 14.34 0.10
N HIS A 336 -5.65 13.82 0.72
CA HIS A 336 -5.78 12.83 1.79
C HIS A 336 -5.51 13.40 3.18
N ALA A 337 -4.84 14.56 3.31
CA ALA A 337 -4.59 15.13 4.64
C ALA A 337 -5.82 15.87 5.18
N VAL A 338 -6.18 15.57 6.42
CA VAL A 338 -7.24 16.26 7.17
C VAL A 338 -6.62 16.94 8.39
N ALA A 339 -6.78 18.27 8.49
CA ALA A 339 -6.33 19.00 9.66
C ALA A 339 -7.26 18.74 10.83
N VAL A 340 -6.74 18.12 11.90
CA VAL A 340 -7.43 17.91 13.16
C VAL A 340 -6.87 18.90 14.18
N GLU A 341 -7.64 19.94 14.46
CA GLU A 341 -7.30 20.99 15.41
C GLU A 341 -7.60 20.55 16.87
N ASP A 342 -7.38 21.43 17.83
CA ASP A 342 -7.68 21.22 19.27
C ASP A 342 -6.80 20.17 19.97
N GLY A 343 -5.65 19.81 19.38
CA GLY A 343 -4.68 18.92 20.02
C GLY A 343 -5.01 17.42 19.96
N PRO A 344 -4.13 16.58 20.52
CA PRO A 344 -4.35 15.16 20.63
C PRO A 344 -5.53 14.82 21.55
N ALA A 345 -6.23 13.74 21.25
CA ALA A 345 -7.30 13.21 22.07
C ALA A 345 -6.77 12.31 23.21
N ASP A 346 -7.52 12.15 24.29
CA ASP A 346 -7.24 11.15 25.32
C ASP A 346 -7.49 9.73 24.82
N ILE A 347 -8.53 9.56 24.00
CA ILE A 347 -8.98 8.29 23.45
C ILE A 347 -9.19 8.46 21.94
N VAL A 348 -8.66 7.55 21.15
CA VAL A 348 -8.96 7.42 19.72
C VAL A 348 -9.61 6.07 19.45
N ILE A 349 -10.67 6.08 18.66
CA ILE A 349 -11.36 4.87 18.18
C ILE A 349 -11.06 4.72 16.70
N ALA A 350 -10.51 3.57 16.31
CA ALA A 350 -10.16 3.25 14.93
C ALA A 350 -10.86 1.96 14.49
N GLY A 351 -11.65 2.04 13.44
CA GLY A 351 -12.26 0.88 12.79
C GLY A 351 -11.27 0.25 11.81
N VAL A 352 -11.01 -1.05 11.96
CA VAL A 352 -10.18 -1.81 11.02
C VAL A 352 -11.08 -2.56 10.05
N PRO A 353 -10.97 -2.32 8.73
CA PRO A 353 -11.77 -2.99 7.71
C PRO A 353 -11.33 -4.46 7.51
N PHE A 354 -12.08 -5.17 6.67
CA PHE A 354 -11.82 -6.60 6.36
C PHE A 354 -10.58 -6.83 5.49
N ILE A 355 -10.08 -5.81 4.80
CA ILE A 355 -8.97 -5.92 3.84
C ILE A 355 -7.82 -4.97 4.19
N SER A 356 -6.62 -5.48 4.00
CA SER A 356 -5.37 -4.72 4.03
C SER A 356 -4.47 -5.14 2.86
N PRO A 357 -3.36 -4.45 2.61
CA PRO A 357 -2.38 -4.86 1.60
C PRO A 357 -1.86 -6.31 1.78
N TYR A 358 -2.01 -6.88 2.99
CA TYR A 358 -1.38 -8.15 3.38
C TYR A 358 -2.34 -9.33 3.50
N ASN A 359 -3.62 -9.16 3.17
CA ASN A 359 -4.60 -10.26 3.15
C ASN A 359 -5.52 -10.24 1.92
N VAL A 360 -5.08 -9.64 0.82
CA VAL A 360 -5.89 -9.55 -0.40
C VAL A 360 -6.24 -10.94 -0.92
N ASN A 361 -7.55 -11.19 -1.14
CA ASN A 361 -8.13 -12.48 -1.53
C ASN A 361 -7.90 -13.64 -0.54
N SER A 362 -7.49 -13.33 0.70
CA SER A 362 -7.29 -14.26 1.79
C SER A 362 -8.49 -14.29 2.74
N GLN A 363 -8.32 -14.96 3.88
CA GLN A 363 -9.26 -14.93 5.01
C GLN A 363 -9.33 -13.53 5.64
N ALA A 364 -10.15 -13.39 6.69
CA ALA A 364 -10.15 -12.19 7.52
C ALA A 364 -8.73 -11.88 8.04
N LEU A 365 -8.50 -10.61 8.42
CA LEU A 365 -7.23 -10.22 9.02
C LEU A 365 -6.94 -11.08 10.26
N ASN A 366 -5.80 -11.74 10.26
CA ASN A 366 -5.29 -12.43 11.44
C ASN A 366 -4.83 -11.44 12.52
N PRO A 367 -4.63 -11.86 13.78
CA PRO A 367 -4.30 -10.95 14.89
C PRO A 367 -3.04 -10.09 14.65
N LEU A 368 -2.02 -10.63 13.96
CA LEU A 368 -0.80 -9.89 13.62
C LEU A 368 -1.11 -8.74 12.67
N LEU A 369 -1.93 -8.99 11.67
CA LEU A 369 -2.35 -7.98 10.70
C LEU A 369 -3.31 -6.96 11.32
N VAL A 370 -4.20 -7.37 12.23
CA VAL A 370 -5.05 -6.42 13.00
C VAL A 370 -4.17 -5.47 13.80
N ARG A 371 -3.15 -5.99 14.51
CA ARG A 371 -2.18 -5.15 15.24
C ARG A 371 -1.41 -4.24 14.29
N CYS A 372 -0.91 -4.77 13.18
CA CYS A 372 -0.19 -3.99 12.18
C CYS A 372 -1.04 -2.86 11.61
N VAL A 373 -2.28 -3.13 11.19
CA VAL A 373 -3.17 -2.11 10.64
C VAL A 373 -3.56 -1.10 11.71
N GLY A 374 -3.96 -1.55 12.92
CA GLY A 374 -4.43 -0.67 13.99
C GLY A 374 -3.34 0.23 14.55
N LEU A 375 -2.22 -0.34 14.97
CA LEU A 375 -1.12 0.37 15.65
C LEU A 375 0.02 0.76 14.70
N GLY A 376 0.19 0.07 13.60
CA GLY A 376 1.19 0.40 12.59
C GLY A 376 0.68 1.46 11.63
N TYR A 377 -0.35 1.14 10.83
CA TYR A 377 -0.84 2.05 9.79
C TYR A 377 -1.73 3.15 10.33
N LEU A 378 -2.89 2.82 10.90
CA LEU A 378 -3.88 3.83 11.31
C LEU A 378 -3.32 4.79 12.38
N PHE A 379 -2.52 4.28 13.31
CA PHE A 379 -1.85 5.14 14.30
C PHE A 379 -0.86 6.10 13.64
N ASN A 380 -0.03 5.64 12.71
CA ASN A 380 1.08 6.42 12.14
C ASN A 380 0.69 7.29 10.93
N MET A 381 -0.57 7.26 10.48
CA MET A 381 -1.05 8.10 9.38
C MET A 381 -1.41 9.52 9.88
N TYR A 382 -0.42 10.22 10.43
CA TYR A 382 -0.56 11.62 10.85
C TYR A 382 0.58 12.47 10.29
N ARG A 383 0.38 13.77 10.26
CA ARG A 383 1.43 14.76 9.95
C ARG A 383 1.64 15.68 11.14
N GLY A 384 2.89 15.84 11.54
CA GLY A 384 3.28 16.71 12.65
C GLY A 384 3.12 16.09 14.03
N ARG A 385 1.94 15.62 14.43
CA ARG A 385 1.71 15.01 15.75
C ARG A 385 0.65 13.92 15.71
N PRO A 386 0.76 12.87 16.58
CA PRO A 386 -0.26 11.83 16.72
C PRO A 386 -1.63 12.39 17.12
N LEU A 387 -2.69 11.68 16.70
CA LEU A 387 -4.06 12.02 17.06
C LEU A 387 -4.39 11.72 18.53
N VAL A 388 -3.69 10.76 19.14
CA VAL A 388 -3.81 10.41 20.56
C VAL A 388 -2.62 10.99 21.32
N ARG A 389 -2.83 11.48 22.54
CA ARG A 389 -1.72 11.91 23.41
C ARG A 389 -0.85 10.73 23.84
N LYS A 390 0.40 11.00 24.19
CA LYS A 390 1.27 9.98 24.78
C LYS A 390 0.65 9.41 26.05
N GLY A 391 0.63 8.08 26.16
CA GLY A 391 -0.01 7.36 27.24
C GLY A 391 -1.56 7.34 27.19
N GLY A 392 -2.16 7.82 26.09
CA GLY A 392 -3.59 7.76 25.87
C GLY A 392 -4.09 6.37 25.48
N VAL A 393 -5.37 6.26 25.14
CA VAL A 393 -6.03 4.99 24.80
C VAL A 393 -6.30 4.92 23.31
N TRP A 394 -5.98 3.77 22.70
CA TRP A 394 -6.24 3.47 21.29
C TRP A 394 -7.17 2.27 21.18
N ILE A 395 -8.43 2.49 20.84
CA ILE A 395 -9.44 1.44 20.69
C ILE A 395 -9.47 0.97 19.24
N VAL A 396 -9.13 -0.31 19.03
CA VAL A 396 -9.20 -0.98 17.71
C VAL A 396 -10.51 -1.73 17.61
N CYS A 397 -11.38 -1.33 16.70
CA CYS A 397 -12.64 -2.01 16.43
C CYS A 397 -12.44 -3.08 15.34
N HIS A 398 -12.26 -4.35 15.74
CA HIS A 398 -12.14 -5.52 14.87
C HIS A 398 -12.50 -6.80 15.66
N PRO A 399 -13.07 -7.86 15.05
CA PRO A 399 -13.32 -9.13 15.73
C PRO A 399 -12.05 -9.80 16.29
N CYS A 400 -10.92 -9.60 15.65
CA CYS A 400 -9.58 -10.09 16.03
C CYS A 400 -9.56 -11.60 16.34
N LEU A 401 -10.13 -12.40 15.45
CA LEU A 401 -10.14 -13.86 15.57
C LEU A 401 -8.75 -14.42 15.27
N ALA A 402 -8.34 -15.45 16.01
CA ALA A 402 -7.08 -16.17 15.77
C ALA A 402 -7.22 -17.12 14.56
N GLU A 403 -7.59 -16.58 13.42
CA GLU A 403 -7.75 -17.30 12.15
C GLU A 403 -6.61 -16.90 11.20
N PHE A 404 -5.96 -17.91 10.63
CA PHE A 404 -4.84 -17.73 9.69
C PHE A 404 -5.14 -18.47 8.40
N ASP A 405 -4.74 -17.86 7.28
CA ASP A 405 -4.76 -18.53 5.98
C ASP A 405 -3.49 -19.38 5.83
N PRO A 406 -3.60 -20.71 5.75
CA PRO A 406 -2.43 -21.58 5.67
C PRO A 406 -1.72 -21.54 4.30
N GLU A 407 -2.37 -21.03 3.26
CA GLU A 407 -1.78 -20.86 1.94
C GLU A 407 -0.98 -19.55 1.87
N HIS A 408 -1.60 -18.43 2.27
CA HIS A 408 -0.98 -17.12 2.16
C HIS A 408 -0.09 -16.78 3.35
N HIS A 409 -0.43 -17.23 4.56
CA HIS A 409 0.23 -16.85 5.82
C HIS A 409 0.84 -18.03 6.61
N PRO A 410 1.52 -19.02 5.99
CA PRO A 410 2.01 -20.18 6.73
C PRO A 410 3.02 -19.81 7.82
N SER A 411 3.97 -18.89 7.56
CA SER A 411 4.96 -18.45 8.55
C SER A 411 4.36 -17.61 9.69
N TYR A 412 3.20 -16.99 9.47
CA TYR A 412 2.49 -16.25 10.52
C TYR A 412 1.93 -17.17 11.61
N ILE A 413 1.52 -18.39 11.23
CA ILE A 413 0.99 -19.39 12.17
C ILE A 413 2.07 -19.74 13.19
N ASP A 414 3.26 -20.10 12.71
CA ASP A 414 4.38 -20.46 13.57
C ASP A 414 4.87 -19.25 14.38
N PHE A 415 4.95 -18.07 13.75
CA PHE A 415 5.29 -16.82 14.42
C PHE A 415 4.35 -16.52 15.61
N PHE A 416 3.05 -16.68 15.41
CA PHE A 416 2.04 -16.39 16.43
C PHE A 416 2.03 -17.43 17.55
N HIS A 417 2.08 -18.72 17.22
CA HIS A 417 1.92 -19.81 18.19
C HIS A 417 3.22 -20.23 18.87
N GLU A 418 4.37 -20.03 18.23
CA GLU A 418 5.67 -20.45 18.76
C GLU A 418 6.49 -19.27 19.28
N LEU A 419 6.66 -18.18 18.49
CA LEU A 419 7.59 -17.12 18.83
C LEU A 419 7.02 -16.10 19.80
N LEU A 420 5.76 -15.66 19.62
CA LEU A 420 5.16 -14.67 20.51
C LEU A 420 4.93 -15.14 21.95
N PRO A 421 4.72 -16.43 22.25
CA PRO A 421 4.81 -16.95 23.61
C PRO A 421 6.23 -16.93 24.21
N GLU A 422 7.27 -17.07 23.39
CA GLU A 422 8.67 -16.96 23.83
C GLU A 422 9.04 -15.51 24.14
N THR A 423 8.83 -14.62 23.17
CA THR A 423 9.14 -13.19 23.32
C THR A 423 8.27 -12.32 22.41
N ARG A 424 7.94 -11.12 22.91
CA ARG A 424 7.27 -10.07 22.14
C ARG A 424 8.19 -8.89 21.83
N ASP A 425 9.42 -8.95 22.30
CA ASP A 425 10.44 -7.95 22.03
C ASP A 425 10.90 -8.05 20.57
N ALA A 426 10.75 -6.96 19.82
CA ALA A 426 11.03 -6.93 18.39
C ALA A 426 12.54 -7.13 18.09
N ASP A 427 13.42 -6.63 18.94
CA ASP A 427 14.87 -6.78 18.76
C ASP A 427 15.29 -8.23 18.99
N LEU A 428 14.76 -8.88 20.04
CA LEU A 428 15.01 -10.31 20.30
C LEU A 428 14.42 -11.20 19.21
N LEU A 429 13.22 -10.91 18.72
CA LEU A 429 12.61 -11.62 17.59
C LEU A 429 13.51 -11.53 16.35
N ARG A 430 14.00 -10.34 16.03
CA ARG A 430 14.91 -10.13 14.90
C ARG A 430 16.20 -10.90 15.07
N GLU A 431 16.87 -10.72 16.19
CA GLU A 431 18.18 -11.31 16.47
C GLU A 431 18.16 -12.85 16.40
N ARG A 432 17.13 -13.46 17.05
CA ARG A 432 17.11 -14.92 17.24
C ARG A 432 16.44 -15.67 16.10
N HIS A 433 15.43 -15.08 15.44
CA HIS A 433 14.50 -15.85 14.61
C HIS A 433 14.35 -15.36 13.17
N GLU A 434 14.44 -14.04 12.87
CA GLU A 434 14.12 -13.48 11.55
C GLU A 434 14.90 -14.17 10.43
N LYS A 435 16.22 -14.31 10.57
CA LYS A 435 17.04 -14.96 9.53
C LYS A 435 16.64 -16.41 9.30
N ARG A 436 16.35 -17.18 10.37
CA ARG A 436 15.88 -18.56 10.26
C ARG A 436 14.57 -18.66 9.47
N TYR A 437 13.67 -17.73 9.68
CA TYR A 437 12.41 -17.67 8.94
C TYR A 437 12.63 -17.24 7.49
N ALA A 438 13.44 -16.24 7.26
CA ALA A 438 13.79 -15.77 5.92
C ALA A 438 14.42 -16.85 5.04
N THR A 439 15.25 -17.72 5.63
CA THR A 439 16.01 -18.75 4.90
C THR A 439 15.40 -20.15 5.02
N ASN A 440 14.19 -20.29 5.54
CA ASN A 440 13.54 -21.59 5.66
C ASN A 440 13.11 -22.11 4.28
N PRO A 441 13.65 -23.27 3.82
CA PRO A 441 13.40 -23.77 2.46
C PRO A 441 11.91 -24.02 2.17
N ALA A 442 11.15 -24.50 3.17
CA ALA A 442 9.72 -24.79 2.97
C ALA A 442 8.88 -23.51 2.77
N TRP A 443 9.22 -22.40 3.44
CA TRP A 443 8.54 -21.11 3.23
C TRP A 443 9.02 -20.43 1.96
N ILE A 444 10.31 -20.54 1.60
CA ILE A 444 10.84 -20.07 0.32
C ILE A 444 10.14 -20.81 -0.83
N GLU A 445 9.95 -22.10 -0.76
CA GLU A 445 9.22 -22.88 -1.75
C GLU A 445 7.77 -22.38 -1.93
N LYS A 446 7.03 -22.22 -0.81
CA LYS A 446 5.66 -21.69 -0.83
C LYS A 446 5.56 -20.25 -1.35
N TYR A 447 6.55 -19.41 -1.05
CA TYR A 447 6.64 -18.05 -1.57
C TYR A 447 6.91 -18.05 -3.09
N ARG A 448 7.89 -18.81 -3.54
CA ARG A 448 8.33 -18.81 -4.95
C ARG A 448 7.35 -19.50 -5.89
N PHE A 449 6.75 -20.59 -5.48
CA PHE A 449 5.92 -21.45 -6.34
C PHE A 449 4.44 -21.49 -5.95
N GLY A 450 4.09 -20.93 -4.81
CA GLY A 450 2.73 -20.76 -4.32
C GLY A 450 2.30 -19.30 -4.28
N HIS A 451 1.42 -19.00 -3.32
CA HIS A 451 0.91 -17.65 -3.05
C HIS A 451 1.14 -17.23 -1.60
N ALA A 452 2.16 -17.77 -0.94
CA ALA A 452 2.52 -17.36 0.42
C ALA A 452 3.28 -16.03 0.42
N TYR A 453 3.06 -15.22 1.46
CA TYR A 453 3.97 -14.14 1.82
C TYR A 453 5.31 -14.74 2.25
N HIS A 454 6.39 -14.01 2.03
CA HIS A 454 7.74 -14.46 2.38
C HIS A 454 7.86 -14.85 3.86
N GLY A 455 8.74 -15.81 4.19
CA GLY A 455 8.91 -16.33 5.55
C GLY A 455 9.21 -15.28 6.60
N ALA A 456 9.95 -14.22 6.26
CA ALA A 456 10.26 -13.11 7.18
C ALA A 456 9.13 -12.07 7.30
N HIS A 457 8.10 -12.11 6.46
CA HIS A 457 7.07 -11.07 6.42
C HIS A 457 6.35 -10.82 7.76
N PRO A 458 6.00 -11.83 8.61
CA PRO A 458 5.36 -11.59 9.90
C PRO A 458 6.21 -10.76 10.87
N PHE A 459 7.53 -10.81 10.76
CA PHE A 459 8.44 -9.99 11.57
C PHE A 459 8.25 -8.50 11.25
N TYR A 460 8.20 -8.15 9.97
CA TYR A 460 7.99 -6.75 9.56
C TYR A 460 6.60 -6.25 9.96
N MET A 461 5.59 -7.08 9.86
CA MET A 461 4.24 -6.74 10.35
C MET A 461 4.21 -6.54 11.87
N TRP A 462 5.03 -7.28 12.61
CA TRP A 462 5.18 -7.08 14.04
C TRP A 462 5.90 -5.77 14.36
N TYR A 463 7.04 -5.50 13.69
CA TYR A 463 7.82 -4.27 13.92
C TYR A 463 7.01 -3.02 13.57
N TRP A 464 6.19 -3.08 12.52
CA TRP A 464 5.40 -1.95 12.03
C TRP A 464 4.53 -1.28 13.08
N ALA A 465 4.11 -1.99 14.11
CA ALA A 465 3.29 -1.49 15.19
C ALA A 465 4.08 -0.95 16.40
N GLU A 466 5.42 -1.03 16.40
CA GLU A 466 6.28 -0.66 17.54
C GLU A 466 6.10 0.80 17.98
N ASN A 467 6.03 1.73 17.03
CA ASN A 467 5.85 3.15 17.33
C ASN A 467 4.52 3.41 18.05
N GLY A 468 3.41 2.91 17.48
CA GLY A 468 2.10 3.03 18.12
C GLY A 468 2.05 2.37 19.51
N GLN A 469 2.59 1.15 19.62
CA GLN A 469 2.64 0.42 20.89
C GLN A 469 3.39 1.15 22.00
N LYS A 470 4.47 1.86 21.66
CA LYS A 470 5.25 2.66 22.63
C LYS A 470 4.55 3.98 23.01
N HIS A 471 3.75 4.52 22.11
CA HIS A 471 3.13 5.84 22.30
C HIS A 471 1.90 5.75 23.20
N VAL A 472 1.06 4.73 23.02
CA VAL A 472 -0.20 4.58 23.75
C VAL A 472 0.01 3.91 25.11
N GLY A 473 -0.82 4.24 26.08
CA GLY A 473 -0.83 3.60 27.39
C GLY A 473 -1.64 2.30 27.38
N HIS A 474 -2.72 2.27 26.60
CA HIS A 474 -3.64 1.13 26.49
C HIS A 474 -4.14 0.94 25.06
N VAL A 475 -4.29 -0.33 24.68
CA VAL A 475 -4.91 -0.75 23.43
C VAL A 475 -6.10 -1.63 23.74
#